data_de792aa5eafc65c24dc635439aff0fd4
#
_entry.id   de792aa5eafc65c24dc635439aff0fd4
#
_cell.length_a   1.000
_cell.length_b   1.000
_cell.length_c   1.000
_cell.angle_alpha   90.00
_cell.angle_beta   90.00
_cell.angle_gamma   90.00
#
_symmetry.space_group_name_H-M   'P 1'
#
loop_
_entity.id
_entity.type
_entity.pdbx_description
1 polymer ?
#
loop_
_entity_poly.entity_id
_entity_poly.type
_entity_poly.pdbx_seq_one_letter_code
_entity_poly.pdbx_strand_id
1 'polypeptide(L)'
;MTRIESPLVHLSAAPEVVARDFQRWETFGELLSSGPVSDFDANGDSCSFKVTGGVAIHLVRTSDLTSTTGPILTLSTMAPTPVKFDLEVLVFQDGEGSTCQVGCDADLNPFTKMMVEPALKGLFSKMADALTDRFGATV
;
A
#
# COMPACT_ATOMS: atom_id res chain seq x y z
N MET A 1 -13.30 -13.72 -0.88
CA MET A 1 -12.19 -12.80 -0.53
C MET A 1 -12.73 -11.47 -0.02
N THR A 2 -12.01 -10.87 0.89
CA THR A 2 -12.39 -9.57 1.47
C THR A 2 -11.56 -8.47 0.81
N ARG A 3 -12.22 -7.45 0.27
CA ARG A 3 -11.56 -6.26 -0.26
C ARG A 3 -11.46 -5.20 0.83
N ILE A 4 -10.24 -4.70 1.08
CA ILE A 4 -9.96 -3.65 2.05
C ILE A 4 -9.27 -2.52 1.29
N GLU A 5 -9.81 -1.29 1.39
CA GLU A 5 -9.33 -0.16 0.60
C GLU A 5 -9.21 1.09 1.46
N SER A 6 -8.25 1.95 1.11
CA SER A 6 -8.17 3.30 1.63
C SER A 6 -9.21 4.19 0.96
N PRO A 7 -9.50 5.38 1.52
CA PRO A 7 -10.20 6.40 0.76
C PRO A 7 -9.42 6.75 -0.51
N LEU A 8 -10.16 7.13 -1.55
CA LEU A 8 -9.54 7.65 -2.77
C LEU A 8 -9.02 9.06 -2.48
N VAL A 9 -7.78 9.33 -2.85
CA VAL A 9 -7.18 10.65 -2.65
C VAL A 9 -6.83 11.29 -3.99
N HIS A 10 -6.94 12.62 -4.03
CA HIS A 10 -6.62 13.40 -5.22
C HIS A 10 -5.27 14.07 -5.00
N LEU A 11 -4.35 13.85 -5.94
CA LEU A 11 -2.97 14.33 -5.85
C LEU A 11 -2.69 15.33 -6.94
N SER A 12 -1.88 16.35 -6.64
CA SER A 12 -1.45 17.31 -7.64
C SER A 12 -0.36 16.75 -8.57
N ALA A 13 0.33 15.70 -8.15
CA ALA A 13 1.36 15.05 -8.97
C ALA A 13 0.72 14.19 -10.08
N ALA A 14 1.35 14.17 -11.24
CA ALA A 14 0.92 13.33 -12.37
C ALA A 14 1.15 11.84 -12.07
N PRO A 15 0.39 10.94 -12.70
CA PRO A 15 0.55 9.49 -12.45
C PRO A 15 1.98 9.00 -12.66
N GLU A 16 2.70 9.50 -13.65
CA GLU A 16 4.08 9.09 -13.93
C GLU A 16 5.03 9.42 -12.78
N VAL A 17 4.80 10.55 -12.13
CA VAL A 17 5.61 10.98 -10.97
C VAL A 17 5.39 10.03 -9.80
N VAL A 18 4.13 9.71 -9.52
CA VAL A 18 3.78 8.78 -8.43
C VAL A 18 4.35 7.40 -8.71
N ALA A 19 4.16 6.88 -9.93
CA ALA A 19 4.64 5.55 -10.32
C ALA A 19 6.16 5.47 -10.22
N ARG A 20 6.87 6.49 -10.66
CA ARG A 20 8.34 6.53 -10.59
C ARG A 20 8.83 6.47 -9.15
N ASP A 21 8.18 7.21 -8.26
CA ASP A 21 8.57 7.25 -6.86
C ASP A 21 8.34 5.91 -6.18
N PHE A 22 7.27 5.21 -6.54
CA PHE A 22 6.95 3.89 -5.98
C PHE A 22 7.87 2.77 -6.50
N GLN A 23 8.76 3.02 -7.44
CA GLN A 23 9.80 2.05 -7.80
C GLN A 23 10.82 1.88 -6.68
N ARG A 24 10.86 2.81 -5.73
CA ARG A 24 11.79 2.80 -4.61
C ARG A 24 11.10 2.27 -3.36
N TRP A 25 11.75 1.31 -2.69
CA TRP A 25 11.24 0.79 -1.41
C TRP A 25 11.17 1.86 -0.33
N GLU A 26 12.05 2.85 -0.37
CA GLU A 26 12.05 3.96 0.59
C GLU A 26 10.72 4.71 0.59
N THR A 27 10.13 4.91 -0.58
CA THR A 27 8.82 5.56 -0.69
C THR A 27 7.74 4.75 0.02
N PHE A 28 7.70 3.44 -0.24
CA PHE A 28 6.74 2.55 0.40
C PHE A 28 6.94 2.51 1.91
N GLY A 29 8.19 2.42 2.36
CA GLY A 29 8.53 2.42 3.79
C GLY A 29 8.12 3.71 4.49
N GLU A 30 8.31 4.85 3.84
CA GLU A 30 7.89 6.15 4.39
C GLU A 30 6.37 6.24 4.54
N LEU A 31 5.63 5.71 3.58
CA LEU A 31 4.17 5.67 3.67
C LEU A 31 3.71 4.77 4.81
N LEU A 32 4.34 3.62 4.97
CA LEU A 32 4.01 2.69 6.05
C LEU A 32 4.32 3.28 7.41
N SER A 33 5.40 4.04 7.53
CA SER A 33 5.82 4.60 8.83
C SER A 33 4.87 5.68 9.35
N SER A 34 3.94 6.16 8.53
CA SER A 34 2.89 7.08 9.00
C SER A 34 1.82 6.36 9.82
N GLY A 35 1.77 5.04 9.75
CA GLY A 35 0.82 4.20 10.50
C GLY A 35 1.51 3.41 11.61
N PRO A 36 0.81 2.45 12.21
CA PRO A 36 1.35 1.63 13.31
C PRO A 36 2.25 0.50 12.78
N VAL A 37 3.30 0.87 12.06
CA VAL A 37 4.25 -0.06 11.43
C VAL A 37 5.64 0.17 12.02
N SER A 38 6.35 -0.92 12.28
CA SER A 38 7.73 -0.89 12.78
C SER A 38 8.57 -1.94 12.06
N ASP A 39 9.89 -1.82 12.21
CA ASP A 39 10.86 -2.79 11.68
C ASP A 39 10.75 -3.02 10.17
N PHE A 40 10.52 -1.94 9.42
CA PHE A 40 10.49 -2.04 7.95
C PHE A 40 11.89 -2.37 7.42
N ASP A 41 11.96 -3.40 6.59
CA ASP A 41 13.18 -3.82 5.93
C ASP A 41 12.87 -4.27 4.51
N ALA A 42 13.69 -3.88 3.55
CA ALA A 42 13.48 -4.23 2.15
C ALA A 42 14.78 -4.73 1.53
N ASN A 43 14.66 -5.74 0.68
CA ASN A 43 15.80 -6.35 0.00
C ASN A 43 15.35 -6.97 -1.32
N GLY A 44 15.92 -6.48 -2.43
CA GLY A 44 15.53 -6.96 -3.75
C GLY A 44 14.08 -6.66 -4.06
N ASP A 45 13.29 -7.68 -4.34
CA ASP A 45 11.86 -7.55 -4.64
C ASP A 45 10.95 -7.85 -3.44
N SER A 46 11.51 -7.94 -2.24
CA SER A 46 10.75 -8.27 -1.04
C SER A 46 10.93 -7.24 0.06
N CYS A 47 9.96 -7.17 0.95
CA CYS A 47 10.04 -6.36 2.16
C CYS A 47 9.33 -7.05 3.31
N SER A 48 9.64 -6.60 4.52
CA SER A 48 8.98 -7.07 5.72
C SER A 48 8.78 -5.92 6.69
N PHE A 49 7.76 -6.03 7.53
CA PHE A 49 7.49 -5.05 8.58
C PHE A 49 6.57 -5.69 9.61
N LYS A 50 6.39 -5.01 10.74
CA LYS A 50 5.46 -5.43 11.79
C LYS A 50 4.35 -4.41 11.94
N VAL A 51 3.12 -4.90 12.10
CA VAL A 51 1.96 -4.06 12.38
C VAL A 51 1.59 -4.17 13.86
N THR A 52 0.58 -3.39 14.28
CA THR A 52 0.09 -3.39 15.66
C THR A 52 -0.13 -4.81 16.17
N GLY A 53 0.39 -5.09 17.36
CA GLY A 53 0.33 -6.43 17.95
C GLY A 53 1.54 -7.30 17.62
N GLY A 54 2.52 -6.77 16.88
CA GLY A 54 3.75 -7.49 16.56
C GLY A 54 3.60 -8.51 15.44
N VAL A 55 2.54 -8.44 14.65
CA VAL A 55 2.34 -9.34 13.51
C VAL A 55 3.31 -8.97 12.40
N ALA A 56 4.17 -9.92 12.04
CA ALA A 56 5.13 -9.73 10.95
C ALA A 56 4.46 -10.01 9.61
N ILE A 57 4.70 -9.12 8.65
CA ILE A 57 4.17 -9.25 7.29
C ILE A 57 5.35 -9.25 6.32
N HIS A 58 5.39 -10.25 5.44
CA HIS A 58 6.41 -10.39 4.41
C HIS A 58 5.74 -10.30 3.05
N LEU A 59 6.21 -9.41 2.20
CA LEU A 59 5.64 -9.16 0.88
C LEU A 59 6.70 -9.28 -0.20
N VAL A 60 6.29 -9.80 -1.35
CA VAL A 60 7.12 -9.85 -2.54
C VAL A 60 6.44 -9.03 -3.64
N ARG A 61 7.23 -8.24 -4.36
CA ARG A 61 6.73 -7.44 -5.48
C ARG A 61 6.41 -8.34 -6.66
N THR A 62 5.21 -8.18 -7.21
CA THR A 62 4.74 -8.96 -8.36
C THR A 62 4.53 -8.10 -9.59
N SER A 63 4.61 -6.75 -9.46
CA SER A 63 4.49 -5.84 -10.59
C SER A 63 5.81 -5.71 -11.35
N ASP A 64 5.71 -5.37 -12.63
CA ASP A 64 6.88 -5.19 -13.50
C ASP A 64 7.46 -3.77 -13.44
N LEU A 65 6.83 -2.85 -12.71
CA LEU A 65 7.25 -1.46 -12.52
C LEU A 65 7.24 -0.61 -13.81
N THR A 66 6.57 -1.07 -14.86
CA THR A 66 6.47 -0.31 -16.11
C THR A 66 5.16 0.46 -16.23
N SER A 67 4.16 0.10 -15.43
CA SER A 67 2.85 0.75 -15.48
C SER A 67 2.90 2.12 -14.82
N THR A 68 2.28 3.12 -15.45
CA THR A 68 2.16 4.47 -14.91
C THR A 68 0.72 4.82 -14.53
N THR A 69 -0.24 3.98 -14.90
CA THR A 69 -1.66 4.12 -14.54
C THR A 69 -2.22 2.77 -14.14
N GLY A 70 -3.30 2.77 -13.37
CA GLY A 70 -3.87 1.56 -12.81
C GLY A 70 -3.00 1.03 -11.68
N PRO A 71 -2.79 -0.28 -11.57
CA PRO A 71 -1.89 -0.84 -10.56
C PRO A 71 -0.44 -0.50 -10.89
N ILE A 72 0.17 0.39 -10.11
CA ILE A 72 1.58 0.78 -10.28
C ILE A 72 2.51 0.00 -9.36
N LEU A 73 1.96 -0.61 -8.32
CA LEU A 73 2.70 -1.45 -7.40
C LEU A 73 1.78 -2.56 -6.94
N THR A 74 2.18 -3.81 -7.10
CA THR A 74 1.46 -4.96 -6.57
C THR A 74 2.41 -5.82 -5.76
N LEU A 75 1.93 -6.23 -4.57
CA LEU A 75 2.70 -7.02 -3.62
C LEU A 75 1.84 -8.18 -3.14
N SER A 76 2.44 -9.35 -3.00
CA SER A 76 1.76 -10.53 -2.47
C SER A 76 2.47 -11.00 -1.20
N THR A 77 1.70 -11.50 -0.24
CA THR A 77 2.27 -12.08 0.97
C THR A 77 3.04 -13.35 0.67
N MET A 78 4.11 -13.55 1.44
CA MET A 78 4.90 -14.78 1.38
C MET A 78 5.10 -15.32 2.80
N ALA A 79 5.37 -16.61 2.91
CA ALA A 79 5.65 -17.22 4.22
C ALA A 79 6.85 -16.52 4.87
N PRO A 80 6.84 -16.32 6.20
CA PRO A 80 5.90 -16.84 7.19
C PRO A 80 4.74 -15.91 7.58
N THR A 81 4.20 -15.12 6.68
CA THR A 81 3.09 -14.21 6.97
C THR A 81 1.84 -15.01 7.38
N PRO A 82 1.22 -14.70 8.52
CA PRO A 82 0.08 -15.46 9.01
C PRO A 82 -1.24 -15.22 8.27
N VAL A 83 -1.30 -14.14 7.48
CA VAL A 83 -2.49 -13.76 6.71
C VAL A 83 -2.09 -13.63 5.25
N LYS A 84 -2.93 -14.13 4.35
CA LYS A 84 -2.67 -14.05 2.91
C LYS A 84 -3.45 -12.90 2.30
N PHE A 85 -2.76 -12.01 1.60
CA PHE A 85 -3.41 -10.93 0.84
C PHE A 85 -2.49 -10.46 -0.30
N ASP A 86 -3.11 -9.83 -1.28
CA ASP A 86 -2.43 -9.13 -2.36
C ASP A 86 -2.71 -7.64 -2.20
N LEU A 87 -1.66 -6.86 -2.05
CA LEU A 87 -1.75 -5.41 -1.86
C LEU A 87 -1.45 -4.71 -3.17
N GLU A 88 -2.17 -3.62 -3.46
CA GLU A 88 -1.91 -2.84 -4.66
C GLU A 88 -2.03 -1.35 -4.38
N VAL A 89 -1.28 -0.57 -5.13
CA VAL A 89 -1.40 0.88 -5.20
C VAL A 89 -1.91 1.22 -6.58
N LEU A 90 -3.09 1.84 -6.63
CA LEU A 90 -3.76 2.21 -7.87
C LEU A 90 -3.63 3.72 -8.09
N VAL A 91 -3.25 4.12 -9.30
CA VAL A 91 -3.13 5.53 -9.67
C VAL A 91 -3.80 5.73 -11.02
N PHE A 92 -4.63 6.77 -11.12
CA PHE A 92 -5.32 7.12 -12.35
C PHE A 92 -5.13 8.60 -12.63
N GLN A 93 -5.05 8.95 -13.90
CA GLN A 93 -4.92 10.35 -14.29
C GLN A 93 -6.22 11.10 -13.97
N ASP A 94 -6.07 12.34 -13.45
CA ASP A 94 -7.18 13.23 -13.13
C ASP A 94 -6.73 14.65 -13.46
N GLY A 95 -7.09 15.12 -14.67
CA GLY A 95 -6.61 16.41 -15.15
C GLY A 95 -5.09 16.42 -15.25
N GLU A 96 -4.45 17.39 -14.59
CA GLU A 96 -2.98 17.48 -14.53
C GLU A 96 -2.38 16.68 -13.36
N GLY A 97 -3.24 16.22 -12.45
CA GLY A 97 -2.83 15.41 -11.31
C GLY A 97 -3.27 13.96 -11.45
N SER A 98 -3.54 13.34 -10.31
CA SER A 98 -3.93 11.94 -10.26
C SER A 98 -4.87 11.67 -9.10
N THR A 99 -5.56 10.52 -9.18
CA THR A 99 -6.23 9.91 -8.02
C THR A 99 -5.46 8.66 -7.64
N CYS A 100 -5.37 8.40 -6.34
CA CYS A 100 -4.61 7.27 -5.82
C CYS A 100 -5.39 6.55 -4.73
N GLN A 101 -5.23 5.24 -4.68
CA GLN A 101 -5.87 4.41 -3.66
C GLN A 101 -4.97 3.23 -3.35
N VAL A 102 -4.88 2.88 -2.07
CA VAL A 102 -4.20 1.66 -1.61
C VAL A 102 -5.27 0.65 -1.23
N GLY A 103 -5.12 -0.58 -1.67
CA GLY A 103 -6.08 -1.62 -1.34
C GLY A 103 -5.46 -3.01 -1.35
N CYS A 104 -6.22 -3.97 -0.84
CA CYS A 104 -5.81 -5.36 -0.91
C CYS A 104 -7.02 -6.28 -1.02
N ASP A 105 -6.79 -7.44 -1.60
CA ASP A 105 -7.71 -8.57 -1.58
C ASP A 105 -7.15 -9.59 -0.59
N ALA A 106 -7.87 -9.84 0.48
CA ALA A 106 -7.40 -10.68 1.57
C ALA A 106 -8.23 -11.95 1.70
N ASP A 107 -7.55 -13.09 1.88
CA ASP A 107 -8.19 -14.37 2.16
C ASP A 107 -8.28 -14.54 3.67
N LEU A 108 -9.42 -14.14 4.23
CA LEU A 108 -9.64 -14.12 5.67
C LEU A 108 -10.84 -14.99 6.05
N ASN A 109 -10.66 -15.83 7.07
CA ASN A 109 -11.81 -16.47 7.70
C ASN A 109 -12.53 -15.44 8.60
N PRO A 110 -13.77 -15.69 9.03
CA PRO A 110 -14.54 -14.71 9.80
C PRO A 110 -13.83 -14.24 11.09
N PHE A 111 -13.12 -15.12 11.75
CA PHE A 111 -12.41 -14.78 12.99
C PHE A 111 -11.21 -13.85 12.69
N THR A 112 -10.40 -14.23 11.71
CA THR A 112 -9.23 -13.43 11.29
C THR A 112 -9.67 -12.07 10.75
N LYS A 113 -10.79 -12.04 10.01
CA LYS A 113 -11.34 -10.82 9.46
C LYS A 113 -11.65 -9.79 10.55
N MET A 114 -12.24 -10.23 11.66
CA MET A 114 -12.56 -9.33 12.78
C MET A 114 -11.32 -8.67 13.38
N MET A 115 -10.18 -9.36 13.36
CA MET A 115 -8.93 -8.86 13.92
C MET A 115 -8.14 -8.02 12.91
N VAL A 116 -8.07 -8.47 11.67
CA VAL A 116 -7.15 -7.94 10.67
C VAL A 116 -7.74 -6.78 9.88
N GLU A 117 -9.03 -6.85 9.53
CA GLU A 117 -9.66 -5.84 8.68
C GLU A 117 -9.56 -4.42 9.27
N PRO A 118 -9.87 -4.18 10.55
CA PRO A 118 -9.73 -2.83 11.12
C PRO A 118 -8.28 -2.34 11.11
N ALA A 119 -7.32 -3.22 11.36
CA ALA A 119 -5.91 -2.86 11.38
C ALA A 119 -5.42 -2.45 9.99
N LEU A 120 -5.80 -3.21 8.96
CA LEU A 120 -5.43 -2.89 7.57
C LEU A 120 -6.14 -1.62 7.08
N LYS A 121 -7.41 -1.43 7.42
CA LYS A 121 -8.13 -0.20 7.09
C LYS A 121 -7.45 1.02 7.70
N GLY A 122 -7.08 0.93 8.96
CA GLY A 122 -6.37 2.01 9.65
C GLY A 122 -5.03 2.32 9.01
N LEU A 123 -4.27 1.28 8.67
CA LEU A 123 -2.99 1.42 8.01
C LEU A 123 -3.14 2.10 6.64
N PHE A 124 -4.08 1.63 5.82
CA PHE A 124 -4.30 2.17 4.47
C PHE A 124 -4.80 3.62 4.52
N SER A 125 -5.63 3.98 5.49
CA SER A 125 -6.06 5.37 5.67
C SER A 125 -4.87 6.27 6.00
N LYS A 126 -3.95 5.83 6.83
CA LYS A 126 -2.72 6.57 7.14
C LYS A 126 -1.81 6.68 5.91
N MET A 127 -1.71 5.63 5.11
CA MET A 127 -0.97 5.67 3.86
C MET A 127 -1.58 6.68 2.88
N ALA A 128 -2.91 6.74 2.81
CA ALA A 128 -3.60 7.71 1.96
C ALA A 128 -3.29 9.15 2.40
N ASP A 129 -3.30 9.43 3.70
CA ASP A 129 -2.91 10.74 4.24
C ASP A 129 -1.47 11.07 3.89
N ALA A 130 -0.57 10.10 3.99
CA ALA A 130 0.84 10.28 3.67
C ALA A 130 1.06 10.53 2.17
N LEU A 131 0.24 9.90 1.31
CA LEU A 131 0.28 10.16 -0.13
C LEU A 131 -0.07 11.62 -0.42
N THR A 132 -1.09 12.15 0.23
CA THR A 132 -1.49 13.55 0.08
C THR A 132 -0.37 14.48 0.52
N ASP A 133 0.29 14.18 1.65
CA ASP A 133 1.39 14.98 2.16
C ASP A 133 2.61 14.94 1.22
N ARG A 134 2.87 13.79 0.61
CA ARG A 134 4.05 13.59 -0.24
C ARG A 134 3.88 14.18 -1.65
N PHE A 135 2.71 13.98 -2.26
CA PHE A 135 2.46 14.34 -3.65
C PHE A 135 1.57 15.57 -3.84
N GLY A 136 1.15 16.19 -2.75
CA GLY A 136 0.29 17.36 -2.75
C GLY A 136 -1.18 17.00 -2.91
N ALA A 137 -2.04 17.79 -2.28
CA ALA A 137 -3.48 17.65 -2.41
C ALA A 137 -3.98 18.51 -3.54
N THR A 138 -4.94 18.00 -4.33
CA THR A 138 -5.66 18.79 -5.32
C THR A 138 -6.75 19.57 -4.60
N VAL A 139 -6.78 20.85 -4.81
CA VAL A 139 -7.76 21.74 -4.19
C VAL A 139 -8.99 21.87 -5.09
#